data_72923fcd714b8bce7363650863dab252
#
_entry.id   72923fcd714b8bce7363650863dab252
#
_cell.length_a   1.000
_cell.length_b   1.000
_cell.length_c   1.000
_cell.angle_alpha   90.00
_cell.angle_beta   90.00
_cell.angle_gamma   90.00
#
_symmetry.space_group_name_H-M   'P 1'
#
loop_
_entity.id
_entity.type
_entity.pdbx_description
1 polymer ?
#
loop_
_entity_poly.entity_id
_entity_poly.type
_entity_poly.pdbx_seq_one_letter_code
_entity_poly.pdbx_strand_id
1 'polypeptide(L)'
;MPARILVVDDDPLNAELICEILRSAGMDASFLTSSSEAGARLKREKYHAVFLDMRMPAPDGAELARQIRVSRVNSSAVIVMITGEEDRTVMTRAFEAGVEFFLFKPVERNKLLKLIRVTEGPIERERRRFTRVRLRCRISMEAGNDRLDGTTLDLSLGGALVQSHRAFPTGTPVKVKLDLEAGTSLMRSGGRVVRTVETDCMGIQFENLEPKESVRLQGFLLPLILAAS
;
A
#
# COMPACT_ATOMS: atom_id res chain seq x y z
N MET A 1 -13.24 6.24 0.39
CA MET A 1 -12.44 6.85 1.48
C MET A 1 -11.28 7.60 0.86
N PRO A 2 -10.87 8.78 1.39
CA PRO A 2 -9.73 9.53 0.88
C PRO A 2 -8.42 8.73 0.98
N ALA A 3 -7.43 9.09 0.17
CA ALA A 3 -6.10 8.49 0.25
C ALA A 3 -5.41 8.92 1.54
N ARG A 4 -4.89 7.95 2.32
CA ARG A 4 -4.17 8.20 3.58
C ARG A 4 -2.71 8.53 3.27
N ILE A 5 -2.26 9.69 3.71
CA ILE A 5 -0.90 10.20 3.51
C ILE A 5 -0.23 10.45 4.86
N LEU A 6 1.02 10.04 4.99
CA LEU A 6 1.86 10.42 6.11
C LEU A 6 2.93 11.41 5.65
N VAL A 7 3.07 12.50 6.38
CA VAL A 7 4.19 13.45 6.22
C VAL A 7 5.13 13.27 7.39
N VAL A 8 6.43 13.18 7.13
CA VAL A 8 7.47 13.09 8.15
C VAL A 8 8.50 14.17 7.88
N ASP A 9 8.56 15.16 8.74
CA ASP A 9 9.49 16.30 8.66
C ASP A 9 9.75 16.75 10.10
N ASP A 10 10.99 16.89 10.52
CA ASP A 10 11.37 17.30 11.88
C ASP A 10 11.05 18.78 12.17
N ASP A 11 10.77 19.57 11.14
CA ASP A 11 10.18 20.89 11.27
C ASP A 11 8.64 20.81 11.28
N PRO A 12 7.99 21.05 12.44
CA PRO A 12 6.53 20.95 12.56
C PRO A 12 5.78 21.94 11.67
N LEU A 13 6.35 23.12 11.39
CA LEU A 13 5.69 24.11 10.53
C LEU A 13 5.65 23.65 9.07
N ASN A 14 6.74 23.06 8.58
CA ASN A 14 6.75 22.46 7.24
C ASN A 14 5.79 21.28 7.15
N ALA A 15 5.82 20.36 8.13
CA ALA A 15 4.93 19.21 8.17
C ALA A 15 3.45 19.61 8.16
N GLU A 16 3.08 20.60 8.97
CA GLU A 16 1.71 21.11 9.07
C GLU A 16 1.26 21.77 7.76
N LEU A 17 2.10 22.65 7.17
CA LEU A 17 1.83 23.31 5.90
C LEU A 17 1.57 22.28 4.79
N ILE A 18 2.39 21.25 4.68
CA ILE A 18 2.23 20.19 3.68
C ILE A 18 0.91 19.44 3.92
N CYS A 19 0.60 19.09 5.16
CA CYS A 19 -0.65 18.42 5.51
C CYS A 19 -1.88 19.26 5.18
N GLU A 20 -1.86 20.56 5.44
CA GLU A 20 -2.96 21.47 5.09
C GLU A 20 -3.21 21.50 3.58
N ILE A 21 -2.14 21.58 2.77
CA ILE A 21 -2.25 21.57 1.32
C ILE A 21 -2.81 20.22 0.83
N LEU A 22 -2.33 19.09 1.35
CA LEU A 22 -2.81 17.76 1.02
C LEU A 22 -4.28 17.58 1.39
N ARG A 23 -4.70 18.04 2.57
CA ARG A 23 -6.10 18.00 3.02
C ARG A 23 -6.99 18.86 2.14
N SER A 24 -6.51 20.04 1.74
CA SER A 24 -7.25 20.92 0.80
C SER A 24 -7.44 20.29 -0.59
N ALA A 25 -6.59 19.31 -0.94
CA ALA A 25 -6.71 18.50 -2.15
C ALA A 25 -7.52 17.20 -1.95
N GLY A 26 -8.24 17.07 -0.82
CA GLY A 26 -9.14 15.94 -0.55
C GLY A 26 -8.45 14.66 -0.03
N MET A 27 -7.22 14.76 0.45
CA MET A 27 -6.47 13.63 1.02
C MET A 27 -6.59 13.57 2.55
N ASP A 28 -6.51 12.38 3.13
CA ASP A 28 -6.43 12.16 4.58
C ASP A 28 -4.96 12.21 5.00
N ALA A 29 -4.47 13.40 5.32
CA ALA A 29 -3.07 13.63 5.65
C ALA A 29 -2.85 13.82 7.14
N SER A 30 -1.86 13.14 7.68
CA SER A 30 -1.34 13.30 9.04
C SER A 30 0.17 13.48 9.00
N PHE A 31 0.77 14.08 10.05
CA PHE A 31 2.21 14.24 10.12
C PHE A 31 2.81 13.70 11.42
N LEU A 32 4.10 13.45 11.38
CA LEU A 32 4.97 13.14 12.51
C LEU A 32 6.27 13.94 12.38
N THR A 33 6.80 14.39 13.51
CA THR A 33 8.08 15.10 13.56
C THR A 33 9.24 14.20 13.99
N SER A 34 8.94 12.96 14.37
CA SER A 34 9.93 11.96 14.76
C SER A 34 10.00 10.85 13.71
N SER A 35 11.15 10.69 13.07
CA SER A 35 11.42 9.61 12.12
C SER A 35 11.34 8.23 12.77
N SER A 36 11.76 8.10 14.03
CA SER A 36 11.66 6.83 14.77
C SER A 36 10.21 6.43 15.04
N GLU A 37 9.37 7.38 15.44
CA GLU A 37 7.93 7.17 15.61
C GLU A 37 7.26 6.82 14.28
N ALA A 38 7.63 7.54 13.21
CA ALA A 38 7.15 7.26 11.87
C ALA A 38 7.49 5.84 11.42
N GLY A 39 8.72 5.37 11.66
CA GLY A 39 9.12 4.00 11.37
C GLY A 39 8.30 2.95 12.12
N ALA A 40 8.01 3.20 13.41
CA ALA A 40 7.16 2.32 14.21
C ALA A 40 5.70 2.29 13.71
N ARG A 41 5.16 3.44 13.34
CA ARG A 41 3.80 3.60 12.83
C ARG A 41 3.62 2.96 11.45
N LEU A 42 4.58 3.16 10.53
CA LEU A 42 4.60 2.59 9.19
C LEU A 42 4.66 1.05 9.16
N LYS A 43 5.12 0.41 10.24
CA LYS A 43 5.07 -1.06 10.39
C LYS A 43 3.66 -1.60 10.68
N ARG A 44 2.77 -0.76 11.21
CA ARG A 44 1.44 -1.17 11.72
C ARG A 44 0.29 -0.61 10.90
N GLU A 45 0.43 0.62 10.39
CA GLU A 45 -0.62 1.33 9.69
C GLU A 45 -0.32 1.44 8.20
N LYS A 46 -1.37 1.32 7.38
CA LYS A 46 -1.28 1.46 5.93
C LYS A 46 -1.42 2.91 5.50
N TYR A 47 -0.49 3.34 4.64
CA TYR A 47 -0.51 4.61 3.93
C TYR A 47 -0.42 4.37 2.43
N HIS A 48 -1.03 5.26 1.63
CA HIS A 48 -1.00 5.17 0.17
C HIS A 48 0.17 5.97 -0.41
N ALA A 49 0.57 7.04 0.31
CA ALA A 49 1.82 7.75 0.06
C ALA A 49 2.47 8.22 1.36
N VAL A 50 3.79 8.41 1.31
CA VAL A 50 4.58 8.95 2.41
C VAL A 50 5.47 10.06 1.87
N PHE A 51 5.37 11.24 2.47
CA PHE A 51 6.23 12.39 2.22
C PHE A 51 7.29 12.43 3.30
N LEU A 52 8.56 12.40 2.93
CA LEU A 52 9.70 12.29 3.84
C LEU A 52 10.63 13.47 3.67
N ASP A 53 10.92 14.19 4.72
CA ASP A 53 12.08 15.08 4.69
C ASP A 53 13.36 14.25 4.59
N MET A 54 14.29 14.72 3.76
CA MET A 54 15.57 14.04 3.58
C MET A 54 16.47 14.17 4.82
N ARG A 55 16.46 15.35 5.45
CA ARG A 55 17.32 15.66 6.59
C ARG A 55 16.55 15.64 7.89
N MET A 56 16.57 14.51 8.55
CA MET A 56 16.00 14.31 9.88
C MET A 56 17.03 13.64 10.79
N PRO A 57 16.90 13.76 12.11
CA PRO A 57 17.61 12.88 13.05
C PRO A 57 17.37 11.41 12.71
N ALA A 58 18.34 10.55 12.95
CA ALA A 58 18.31 9.15 12.55
C ALA A 58 17.06 8.39 13.04
N PRO A 59 16.44 7.57 12.17
CA PRO A 59 16.77 7.33 10.77
C PRO A 59 16.44 8.51 9.86
N ASP A 60 17.35 8.86 8.91
CA ASP A 60 17.07 9.90 7.93
C ASP A 60 16.02 9.49 6.89
N GLY A 61 15.61 10.42 6.02
CA GLY A 61 14.55 10.15 5.03
C GLY A 61 14.86 8.98 4.10
N ALA A 62 16.11 8.82 3.66
CA ALA A 62 16.50 7.71 2.79
C ALA A 62 16.51 6.37 3.53
N GLU A 63 16.93 6.34 4.78
CA GLU A 63 16.88 5.13 5.62
C GLU A 63 15.44 4.73 5.89
N LEU A 64 14.57 5.70 6.19
CA LEU A 64 13.15 5.45 6.39
C LEU A 64 12.48 4.95 5.11
N ALA A 65 12.84 5.50 3.93
CA ALA A 65 12.38 5.01 2.63
C ALA A 65 12.74 3.54 2.41
N ARG A 66 13.98 3.12 2.70
CA ARG A 66 14.37 1.71 2.62
C ARG A 66 13.55 0.83 3.57
N GLN A 67 13.31 1.28 4.80
CA GLN A 67 12.46 0.55 5.75
C GLN A 67 11.02 0.40 5.23
N ILE A 68 10.47 1.42 4.57
CA ILE A 68 9.16 1.36 3.93
C ILE A 68 9.16 0.31 2.83
N ARG A 69 10.16 0.27 1.95
CA ARG A 69 10.23 -0.66 0.81
C ARG A 69 10.32 -2.14 1.22
N VAL A 70 10.93 -2.43 2.36
CA VAL A 70 10.98 -3.80 2.90
C VAL A 70 9.82 -4.12 3.83
N SER A 71 8.94 -3.18 4.13
CA SER A 71 7.81 -3.38 5.02
C SER A 71 6.72 -4.22 4.35
N ARG A 72 6.04 -5.06 5.13
CA ARG A 72 4.88 -5.83 4.62
C ARG A 72 3.66 -4.96 4.35
N VAL A 73 3.57 -3.81 5.00
CA VAL A 73 2.37 -2.96 4.99
C VAL A 73 2.45 -1.86 3.94
N ASN A 74 3.64 -1.24 3.78
CA ASN A 74 3.82 -0.03 2.99
C ASN A 74 4.83 -0.15 1.84
N SER A 75 5.31 -1.37 1.47
CA SER A 75 6.33 -1.55 0.43
C SER A 75 5.96 -0.94 -0.93
N SER A 76 4.69 -0.80 -1.23
CA SER A 76 4.15 -0.21 -2.46
C SER A 76 3.60 1.21 -2.30
N ALA A 77 3.70 1.82 -1.11
CA ALA A 77 3.32 3.21 -0.92
C ALA A 77 4.16 4.14 -1.80
N VAL A 78 3.54 5.16 -2.37
CA VAL A 78 4.26 6.20 -3.13
C VAL A 78 5.15 6.98 -2.16
N ILE A 79 6.45 7.08 -2.45
CA ILE A 79 7.38 7.84 -1.61
C ILE A 79 7.79 9.12 -2.33
N VAL A 80 7.53 10.24 -1.68
CA VAL A 80 7.93 11.58 -2.09
C VAL A 80 9.00 12.06 -1.12
N MET A 81 10.20 12.38 -1.61
CA MET A 81 11.26 12.99 -0.81
C MET A 81 11.17 14.51 -0.87
N ILE A 82 11.20 15.14 0.30
CA ILE A 82 11.27 16.59 0.45
C ILE A 82 12.71 16.95 0.77
N THR A 83 13.34 17.85 0.03
CA THR A 83 14.75 18.19 0.24
C THR A 83 15.04 19.64 -0.15
N GLY A 84 15.95 20.27 0.57
CA GLY A 84 16.54 21.56 0.18
C GLY A 84 17.74 21.43 -0.76
N GLU A 85 18.17 20.23 -1.08
CA GLU A 85 19.38 19.96 -1.84
C GLU A 85 19.08 19.36 -3.22
N GLU A 86 19.66 20.00 -4.24
CA GLU A 86 19.69 19.49 -5.62
C GLU A 86 20.98 18.68 -5.91
N ASP A 87 21.67 18.19 -4.87
CA ASP A 87 22.89 17.41 -5.01
C ASP A 87 22.58 16.04 -5.63
N ARG A 88 23.29 15.71 -6.70
CA ARG A 88 23.16 14.42 -7.39
C ARG A 88 23.39 13.22 -6.48
N THR A 89 24.30 13.33 -5.52
CA THR A 89 24.62 12.24 -4.58
C THR A 89 23.43 11.96 -3.66
N VAL A 90 22.79 13.01 -3.14
CA VAL A 90 21.59 12.94 -2.31
C VAL A 90 20.42 12.33 -3.10
N MET A 91 20.23 12.78 -4.34
CA MET A 91 19.18 12.27 -5.21
C MET A 91 19.40 10.78 -5.55
N THR A 92 20.64 10.40 -5.91
CA THR A 92 20.98 8.99 -6.20
C THR A 92 20.70 8.10 -5.00
N ARG A 93 21.13 8.51 -3.79
CA ARG A 93 20.88 7.78 -2.54
C ARG A 93 19.38 7.60 -2.27
N ALA A 94 18.56 8.61 -2.54
CA ALA A 94 17.13 8.56 -2.38
C ALA A 94 16.46 7.63 -3.41
N PHE A 95 16.87 7.68 -4.68
CA PHE A 95 16.38 6.75 -5.72
C PHE A 95 16.72 5.30 -5.38
N GLU A 96 17.95 5.01 -4.95
CA GLU A 96 18.37 3.67 -4.50
C GLU A 96 17.57 3.20 -3.27
N ALA A 97 17.08 4.14 -2.45
CA ALA A 97 16.18 3.85 -1.34
C ALA A 97 14.73 3.60 -1.77
N GLY A 98 14.41 3.77 -3.06
CA GLY A 98 13.08 3.53 -3.62
C GLY A 98 12.15 4.75 -3.59
N VAL A 99 12.70 5.95 -3.51
CA VAL A 99 11.94 7.20 -3.68
C VAL A 99 11.54 7.35 -5.15
N GLU A 100 10.31 7.80 -5.40
CA GLU A 100 9.75 7.92 -6.75
C GLU A 100 9.64 9.37 -7.20
N PHE A 101 9.45 10.29 -6.26
CA PHE A 101 9.25 11.70 -6.54
C PHE A 101 10.02 12.59 -5.56
N PHE A 102 10.33 13.81 -6.03
CA PHE A 102 11.00 14.83 -5.23
C PHE A 102 10.18 16.11 -5.17
N LEU A 103 10.21 16.75 -4.01
CA LEU A 103 9.70 18.10 -3.77
C LEU A 103 10.82 18.94 -3.14
N PHE A 104 11.22 20.01 -3.81
CA PHE A 104 12.29 20.86 -3.32
C PHE A 104 11.78 21.95 -2.37
N LYS A 105 12.50 22.17 -1.26
CA LYS A 105 12.27 23.29 -0.35
C LYS A 105 12.78 24.61 -0.99
N PRO A 106 12.11 25.75 -0.80
CA PRO A 106 10.92 25.92 0.01
C PRO A 106 9.69 25.28 -0.63
N VAL A 107 8.82 24.68 0.22
CA VAL A 107 7.60 24.03 -0.24
C VAL A 107 6.57 25.07 -0.67
N GLU A 108 6.44 25.26 -1.96
CA GLU A 108 5.44 26.15 -2.54
C GLU A 108 4.14 25.40 -2.81
N ARG A 109 2.99 25.99 -2.41
CA ARG A 109 1.67 25.42 -2.62
C ARG A 109 1.45 24.95 -4.06
N ASN A 110 1.81 25.78 -5.03
CA ASN A 110 1.60 25.47 -6.46
C ASN A 110 2.46 24.29 -6.94
N LYS A 111 3.69 24.18 -6.46
CA LYS A 111 4.59 23.04 -6.78
C LYS A 111 4.04 21.75 -6.17
N LEU A 112 3.61 21.79 -4.92
CA LEU A 112 3.02 20.64 -4.24
C LEU A 112 1.71 20.21 -4.93
N LEU A 113 0.81 21.12 -5.30
CA LEU A 113 -0.41 20.78 -6.03
C LEU A 113 -0.14 20.19 -7.42
N LYS A 114 0.90 20.66 -8.14
CA LYS A 114 1.33 20.03 -9.40
C LYS A 114 1.85 18.61 -9.15
N LEU A 115 2.67 18.41 -8.12
CA LEU A 115 3.17 17.10 -7.75
C LEU A 115 2.02 16.14 -7.38
N ILE A 116 1.04 16.60 -6.60
CA ILE A 116 -0.15 15.81 -6.25
C ILE A 116 -0.85 15.31 -7.52
N ARG A 117 -1.08 16.18 -8.52
CA ARG A 117 -1.69 15.77 -9.80
C ARG A 117 -0.90 14.68 -10.53
N VAL A 118 0.42 14.76 -10.52
CA VAL A 118 1.29 13.74 -11.13
C VAL A 118 1.26 12.43 -10.34
N THR A 119 1.21 12.52 -9.01
CA THR A 119 1.20 11.36 -8.11
C THR A 119 -0.22 10.78 -7.89
N GLU A 120 -1.28 11.48 -8.30
CA GLU A 120 -2.67 11.07 -8.11
C GLU A 120 -2.93 9.67 -8.70
N GLY A 121 -2.48 9.40 -9.90
CA GLY A 121 -2.63 8.09 -10.53
C GLY A 121 -1.91 6.96 -9.77
N PRO A 122 -0.63 7.08 -9.41
CA PRO A 122 0.07 6.14 -8.53
C PRO A 122 -0.60 5.95 -7.16
N ILE A 123 -0.95 7.04 -6.46
CA ILE A 123 -1.61 7.00 -5.16
C ILE A 123 -2.97 6.32 -5.26
N GLU A 124 -3.74 6.63 -6.29
CA GLU A 124 -5.06 6.03 -6.52
C GLU A 124 -4.95 4.54 -6.86
N ARG A 125 -3.95 4.12 -7.63
CA ARG A 125 -3.66 2.69 -7.87
C ARG A 125 -3.34 1.97 -6.57
N GLU A 126 -2.53 2.57 -5.70
CA GLU A 126 -2.21 2.01 -4.40
C GLU A 126 -3.45 1.97 -3.50
N ARG A 127 -4.26 3.02 -3.48
CA ARG A 127 -5.53 3.05 -2.76
C ARG A 127 -6.45 1.91 -3.22
N ARG A 128 -6.65 1.75 -4.53
CA ARG A 128 -7.50 0.70 -5.10
C ARG A 128 -6.99 -0.70 -4.80
N ARG A 129 -5.67 -0.88 -4.72
CA ARG A 129 -5.05 -2.16 -4.38
C ARG A 129 -5.50 -2.66 -3.00
N PHE A 130 -5.76 -1.76 -2.06
CA PHE A 130 -6.18 -2.09 -0.69
C PHE A 130 -7.66 -1.84 -0.42
N THR A 131 -8.40 -1.22 -1.34
CA THR A 131 -9.86 -1.10 -1.21
C THR A 131 -10.49 -2.49 -1.26
N ARG A 132 -11.21 -2.86 -0.20
CA ARG A 132 -11.84 -4.17 -0.05
C ARG A 132 -13.31 -4.08 -0.41
N VAL A 133 -13.74 -5.00 -1.25
CA VAL A 133 -15.15 -5.20 -1.61
C VAL A 133 -15.65 -6.45 -0.88
N ARG A 134 -16.76 -6.34 -0.15
CA ARG A 134 -17.43 -7.52 0.41
C ARG A 134 -17.98 -8.35 -0.73
N LEU A 135 -17.39 -9.49 -0.97
CA LEU A 135 -17.70 -10.33 -2.11
C LEU A 135 -17.43 -11.79 -1.77
N ARG A 136 -18.39 -12.66 -2.09
CA ARG A 136 -18.29 -14.10 -1.88
C ARG A 136 -17.93 -14.80 -3.20
N CYS A 137 -16.65 -15.14 -3.36
CA CYS A 137 -16.13 -15.94 -4.46
C CYS A 137 -15.61 -17.26 -3.92
N ARG A 138 -15.74 -18.34 -4.67
CA ARG A 138 -15.09 -19.62 -4.33
C ARG A 138 -13.59 -19.46 -4.46
N ILE A 139 -12.86 -19.98 -3.49
CA ILE A 139 -11.41 -19.94 -3.46
C ILE A 139 -10.85 -21.29 -3.04
N SER A 140 -9.83 -21.76 -3.74
CA SER A 140 -9.04 -22.93 -3.38
C SER A 140 -7.63 -22.50 -3.06
N MET A 141 -7.06 -23.02 -1.98
CA MET A 141 -5.72 -22.69 -1.48
C MET A 141 -4.93 -23.96 -1.27
N GLU A 142 -3.72 -24.01 -1.80
CA GLU A 142 -2.82 -25.17 -1.70
C GLU A 142 -1.53 -24.76 -0.96
N ALA A 143 -1.17 -25.45 0.10
CA ALA A 143 0.07 -25.30 0.86
C ALA A 143 0.81 -26.64 0.94
N GLY A 144 1.84 -26.84 0.13
CA GLY A 144 2.47 -28.15 -0.04
C GLY A 144 1.46 -29.19 -0.58
N ASN A 145 1.25 -30.25 0.18
CA ASN A 145 0.29 -31.32 -0.15
C ASN A 145 -1.11 -31.08 0.44
N ASP A 146 -1.29 -29.99 1.17
CA ASP A 146 -2.54 -29.68 1.86
C ASP A 146 -3.38 -28.70 1.04
N ARG A 147 -4.68 -28.98 0.93
CA ARG A 147 -5.62 -28.16 0.18
C ARG A 147 -6.81 -27.77 1.04
N LEU A 148 -7.18 -26.50 0.96
CA LEU A 148 -8.39 -25.96 1.56
C LEU A 148 -9.24 -25.27 0.49
N ASP A 149 -10.52 -25.57 0.49
CA ASP A 149 -11.53 -24.86 -0.26
C ASP A 149 -12.30 -23.94 0.70
N GLY A 150 -12.65 -22.76 0.24
CA GLY A 150 -13.31 -21.74 1.05
C GLY A 150 -14.07 -20.72 0.22
N THR A 151 -14.50 -19.67 0.90
CA THR A 151 -15.23 -18.55 0.29
C THR A 151 -14.60 -17.24 0.78
N THR A 152 -14.43 -16.27 -0.13
CA THR A 152 -13.98 -14.94 0.27
C THR A 152 -15.09 -14.25 1.08
N LEU A 153 -14.71 -13.48 2.10
CA LEU A 153 -15.59 -12.55 2.81
C LEU A 153 -15.42 -11.13 2.26
N ASP A 154 -14.19 -10.81 1.89
CA ASP A 154 -13.84 -9.62 1.13
C ASP A 154 -12.69 -9.91 0.16
N LEU A 155 -12.57 -9.08 -0.87
CA LEU A 155 -11.56 -9.17 -1.91
C LEU A 155 -11.04 -7.79 -2.28
N SER A 156 -9.75 -7.70 -2.55
CA SER A 156 -9.06 -6.51 -3.05
C SER A 156 -8.03 -6.92 -4.11
N LEU A 157 -7.41 -5.94 -4.78
CA LEU A 157 -6.33 -6.24 -5.71
C LEU A 157 -5.08 -6.83 -5.02
N GLY A 158 -4.90 -6.58 -3.72
CA GLY A 158 -3.76 -7.06 -2.94
C GLY A 158 -4.00 -8.33 -2.14
N GLY A 159 -5.24 -8.84 -2.04
CA GLY A 159 -5.54 -10.01 -1.23
C GLY A 159 -7.00 -10.23 -0.91
N ALA A 160 -7.27 -11.26 -0.12
CA ALA A 160 -8.62 -11.66 0.29
C ALA A 160 -8.68 -12.01 1.78
N LEU A 161 -9.84 -11.79 2.40
CA LEU A 161 -10.22 -12.46 3.64
C LEU A 161 -11.05 -13.67 3.27
N VAL A 162 -10.66 -14.84 3.77
CA VAL A 162 -11.24 -16.14 3.37
C VAL A 162 -11.76 -16.87 4.58
N GLN A 163 -12.95 -17.41 4.45
CA GLN A 163 -13.54 -18.38 5.37
C GLN A 163 -13.44 -19.78 4.78
N SER A 164 -13.00 -20.75 5.60
CA SER A 164 -12.86 -22.16 5.25
C SER A 164 -13.21 -22.99 6.48
N HIS A 165 -13.15 -24.32 6.42
CA HIS A 165 -13.38 -25.19 7.60
C HIS A 165 -12.24 -25.12 8.63
N ARG A 166 -11.06 -24.62 8.25
CA ARG A 166 -9.90 -24.30 9.10
C ARG A 166 -9.00 -23.28 8.42
N ALA A 167 -8.09 -22.68 9.17
CA ALA A 167 -7.10 -21.75 8.64
C ALA A 167 -5.71 -22.38 8.56
N PHE A 168 -4.92 -22.03 7.55
CA PHE A 168 -3.48 -22.23 7.56
C PHE A 168 -2.82 -21.26 8.55
N PRO A 169 -1.70 -21.67 9.20
CA PRO A 169 -0.95 -20.80 10.08
C PRO A 169 -0.46 -19.51 9.37
N THR A 170 -0.38 -18.41 10.12
CA THR A 170 0.21 -17.16 9.63
C THR A 170 1.64 -17.39 9.13
N GLY A 171 1.99 -16.82 7.99
CA GLY A 171 3.28 -16.99 7.32
C GLY A 171 3.28 -18.09 6.26
N THR A 172 2.27 -18.98 6.22
CA THR A 172 2.22 -20.07 5.26
C THR A 172 2.12 -19.56 3.82
N PRO A 173 3.03 -19.95 2.91
CA PRO A 173 2.90 -19.69 1.48
C PRO A 173 1.80 -20.59 0.90
N VAL A 174 0.96 -20.01 0.05
CA VAL A 174 -0.18 -20.71 -0.58
C VAL A 174 -0.24 -20.44 -2.07
N LYS A 175 -0.68 -21.42 -2.84
CA LYS A 175 -1.14 -21.22 -4.21
C LYS A 175 -2.65 -21.01 -4.17
N VAL A 176 -3.10 -19.92 -4.78
CA VAL A 176 -4.51 -19.51 -4.76
C VAL A 176 -5.14 -19.71 -6.13
N LYS A 177 -6.33 -20.28 -6.14
CA LYS A 177 -7.23 -20.32 -7.31
C LYS A 177 -8.54 -19.68 -6.88
N LEU A 178 -8.89 -18.57 -7.51
CA LEU A 178 -10.08 -17.77 -7.18
C LEU A 178 -11.03 -17.76 -8.37
N ASP A 179 -12.28 -18.11 -8.11
CA ASP A 179 -13.36 -18.11 -9.11
C ASP A 179 -14.09 -16.77 -9.04
N LEU A 180 -13.78 -15.87 -9.98
CA LEU A 180 -14.33 -14.51 -10.01
C LEU A 180 -15.78 -14.45 -10.52
N GLU A 181 -16.18 -15.35 -11.42
CA GLU A 181 -17.49 -15.31 -12.11
C GLU A 181 -18.10 -16.71 -12.21
N ALA A 182 -18.39 -17.34 -11.08
CA ALA A 182 -19.14 -18.59 -10.98
C ALA A 182 -18.77 -19.66 -12.05
N GLY A 183 -17.45 -19.90 -12.20
CA GLY A 183 -16.93 -20.94 -13.10
C GLY A 183 -16.42 -20.44 -14.46
N THR A 184 -16.66 -19.18 -14.82
CA THR A 184 -16.24 -18.64 -16.14
C THR A 184 -14.91 -17.89 -16.09
N SER A 185 -14.49 -17.39 -14.92
CA SER A 185 -13.25 -16.61 -14.78
C SER A 185 -12.42 -17.05 -13.58
N LEU A 186 -11.48 -17.97 -13.82
CA LEU A 186 -10.56 -18.47 -12.78
C LEU A 186 -9.26 -17.68 -12.77
N MET A 187 -8.97 -17.00 -11.65
CA MET A 187 -7.69 -16.32 -11.37
C MET A 187 -6.76 -17.24 -10.58
N ARG A 188 -5.46 -17.22 -10.91
CA ARG A 188 -4.40 -17.95 -10.18
C ARG A 188 -3.37 -16.99 -9.65
N SER A 189 -2.91 -17.19 -8.42
CA SER A 189 -1.86 -16.39 -7.79
C SER A 189 -1.05 -17.19 -6.78
N GLY A 190 0.18 -16.78 -6.54
CA GLY A 190 0.86 -17.04 -5.29
C GLY A 190 0.28 -16.16 -4.19
N GLY A 191 0.44 -16.58 -2.94
CA GLY A 191 0.00 -15.78 -1.80
C GLY A 191 0.63 -16.24 -0.51
N ARG A 192 0.39 -15.47 0.55
CA ARG A 192 0.83 -15.77 1.90
C ARG A 192 -0.28 -15.48 2.89
N VAL A 193 -0.47 -16.38 3.85
CA VAL A 193 -1.36 -16.12 4.98
C VAL A 193 -0.70 -15.06 5.87
N VAL A 194 -1.31 -13.88 5.96
CA VAL A 194 -0.75 -12.73 6.72
C VAL A 194 -1.37 -12.57 8.11
N ARG A 195 -2.53 -13.16 8.31
CA ARG A 195 -3.20 -13.23 9.62
C ARG A 195 -4.20 -14.38 9.64
N THR A 196 -4.44 -14.93 10.81
CA THR A 196 -5.60 -15.78 11.12
C THR A 196 -6.55 -15.01 12.02
N VAL A 197 -7.85 -15.12 11.75
CA VAL A 197 -8.92 -14.53 12.53
C VAL A 197 -9.83 -15.71 12.87
N GLU A 198 -9.84 -16.10 14.15
CA GLU A 198 -10.50 -17.33 14.57
C GLU A 198 -9.90 -18.61 13.93
N THR A 199 -10.52 -19.75 14.09
CA THR A 199 -10.01 -21.05 13.62
C THR A 199 -10.29 -21.33 12.14
N ASP A 200 -11.21 -20.58 11.55
CA ASP A 200 -11.78 -20.80 10.22
C ASP A 200 -11.61 -19.65 9.24
N CYS A 201 -11.05 -18.52 9.70
CA CYS A 201 -10.82 -17.33 8.90
C CYS A 201 -9.34 -16.97 8.76
N MET A 202 -8.91 -16.63 7.53
CA MET A 202 -7.54 -16.19 7.27
C MET A 202 -7.48 -15.06 6.23
N GLY A 203 -6.58 -14.11 6.47
CA GLY A 203 -6.22 -13.09 5.50
C GLY A 203 -5.08 -13.57 4.61
N ILE A 204 -5.28 -13.54 3.30
CA ILE A 204 -4.30 -13.91 2.29
C ILE A 204 -3.86 -12.64 1.56
N GLN A 205 -2.56 -12.40 1.50
CA GLN A 205 -1.96 -11.40 0.63
C GLN A 205 -1.53 -12.10 -0.66
N PHE A 206 -1.90 -11.56 -1.81
CA PHE A 206 -1.45 -12.06 -3.10
C PHE A 206 0.02 -11.67 -3.33
N GLU A 207 0.82 -12.63 -3.77
CA GLU A 207 2.23 -12.46 -4.09
C GLU A 207 2.47 -12.89 -5.54
N ASN A 208 3.34 -12.16 -6.26
CA ASN A 208 3.75 -12.50 -7.63
C ASN A 208 2.56 -12.73 -8.60
N LEU A 209 1.57 -11.84 -8.53
CA LEU A 209 0.44 -11.89 -9.46
C LEU A 209 0.93 -11.62 -10.88
N GLU A 210 0.75 -12.58 -11.78
CA GLU A 210 1.11 -12.40 -13.18
C GLU A 210 0.36 -11.21 -13.80
N PRO A 211 0.95 -10.44 -14.73
CA PRO A 211 0.31 -9.27 -15.33
C PRO A 211 -1.09 -9.57 -15.88
N LYS A 212 -1.27 -10.73 -16.53
CA LYS A 212 -2.56 -11.18 -17.07
C LYS A 212 -3.62 -11.38 -15.97
N GLU A 213 -3.24 -11.97 -14.86
CA GLU A 213 -4.14 -12.22 -13.73
C GLU A 213 -4.44 -10.92 -12.97
N SER A 214 -3.45 -10.01 -12.88
CA SER A 214 -3.63 -8.67 -12.33
C SER A 214 -4.67 -7.87 -13.13
N VAL A 215 -4.56 -7.86 -14.46
CA VAL A 215 -5.54 -7.19 -15.35
C VAL A 215 -6.93 -7.80 -15.20
N ARG A 216 -7.05 -9.12 -15.11
CA ARG A 216 -8.32 -9.81 -14.93
C ARG A 216 -8.98 -9.45 -13.60
N LEU A 217 -8.22 -9.53 -12.49
CA LEU A 217 -8.71 -9.16 -11.16
C LEU A 217 -9.11 -7.68 -11.10
N GLN A 218 -8.31 -6.82 -11.73
CA GLN A 218 -8.59 -5.39 -11.82
C GLN A 218 -9.88 -5.12 -12.60
N GLY A 219 -10.04 -5.71 -13.77
CA GLY A 219 -11.26 -5.58 -14.60
C GLY A 219 -12.51 -6.00 -13.85
N PHE A 220 -12.42 -7.05 -13.03
CA PHE A 220 -13.52 -7.53 -12.21
C PHE A 220 -13.82 -6.61 -11.00
N LEU A 221 -12.81 -6.14 -10.28
CA LEU A 221 -13.00 -5.38 -9.04
C LEU A 221 -13.26 -3.89 -9.25
N LEU A 222 -12.70 -3.27 -10.31
CA LEU A 222 -12.82 -1.82 -10.50
C LEU A 222 -14.27 -1.33 -10.59
N PRO A 223 -15.18 -1.96 -11.35
CA PRO A 223 -16.58 -1.54 -11.38
C PRO A 223 -17.24 -1.60 -9.99
N LEU A 224 -16.91 -2.63 -9.19
CA LEU A 224 -17.45 -2.81 -7.85
C LEU A 224 -16.91 -1.79 -6.85
N ILE A 225 -15.61 -1.45 -6.95
CA ILE A 225 -14.97 -0.42 -6.13
C ILE A 225 -15.58 0.96 -6.42
N LEU A 226 -15.79 1.27 -7.70
CA LEU A 226 -16.35 2.56 -8.11
C LEU A 226 -17.83 2.70 -7.74
N ALA A 227 -18.58 1.59 -7.75
CA ALA A 227 -19.99 1.59 -7.33
C ALA A 227 -20.18 1.72 -5.81
N ALA A 228 -19.13 1.40 -5.01
CA ALA A 228 -19.16 1.46 -3.54
C ALA A 228 -18.58 2.78 -2.99
N SER A 229 -18.07 3.68 -3.84
CA SER A 229 -17.48 4.98 -3.48
C SER A 229 -18.49 6.08 -3.59
#